data_d3496e8f9bbba8b85744adddacc04b68
#
_entry.id   d3496e8f9bbba8b85744adddacc04b68
#
_cell.length_a   1.000
_cell.length_b   1.000
_cell.length_c   1.000
_cell.angle_alpha   90.00
_cell.angle_beta   90.00
_cell.angle_gamma   90.00
#
_symmetry.space_group_name_H-M   'P 1'
#
loop_
_entity.id
_entity.type
_entity.pdbx_description
1 polymer ?
#
loop_
_entity_poly.entity_id
_entity_poly.type
_entity_poly.pdbx_seq_one_letter_code
_entity_poly.pdbx_strand_id
1 'polypeptide(L)'
;MTKFQKHDDILELLLQKHPQLDLSCGGRGQCGKCRLQVTKGFLPVTDAEGKLLSKVQLAQGIRLACEHRNCEAAIEGELLHEQRDMQIVGVEELHLAGHHEEGCVLAVDIGTTTVVLVLLEIRTGNVLLEKSFLNPQRRYGSDVISRIQHAHEKGPTLLQELLLKGLRAQLKAVENKDIRRMCVCGNAVMTH
;
A
#
# COMPACT_ATOMS: atom_id res chain seq x y z
N MET A 1 -4.84 -7.13 -18.86
CA MET A 1 -6.11 -7.90 -18.86
C MET A 1 -5.97 -9.09 -17.92
N THR A 2 -6.86 -9.25 -16.96
CA THR A 2 -6.83 -10.33 -15.96
C THR A 2 -8.04 -11.23 -16.16
N LYS A 3 -7.82 -12.55 -16.03
CA LYS A 3 -8.89 -13.54 -16.07
C LYS A 3 -9.22 -13.96 -14.65
N PHE A 4 -10.49 -14.04 -14.34
CA PHE A 4 -11.03 -14.49 -13.06
C PHE A 4 -11.92 -15.70 -13.31
N GLN A 5 -11.78 -16.72 -12.49
CA GLN A 5 -12.57 -17.94 -12.56
C GLN A 5 -13.80 -17.84 -11.64
N LYS A 6 -14.72 -18.77 -11.81
CA LYS A 6 -15.82 -18.90 -10.85
C LYS A 6 -15.28 -19.15 -9.44
N HIS A 7 -15.84 -18.46 -8.46
CA HIS A 7 -15.45 -18.45 -7.03
C HIS A 7 -14.15 -17.72 -6.69
N ASP A 8 -13.50 -17.06 -7.65
CA ASP A 8 -12.36 -16.20 -7.33
C ASP A 8 -12.79 -14.98 -6.51
N ASP A 9 -11.96 -14.59 -5.53
CA ASP A 9 -12.01 -13.25 -4.94
C ASP A 9 -11.28 -12.28 -5.87
N ILE A 10 -12.08 -11.49 -6.61
CA ILE A 10 -11.53 -10.54 -7.60
C ILE A 10 -10.59 -9.53 -6.93
N LEU A 11 -10.97 -9.04 -5.74
CA LEU A 11 -10.15 -8.05 -5.04
C LEU A 11 -8.81 -8.65 -4.60
N GLU A 12 -8.81 -9.85 -4.03
CA GLU A 12 -7.59 -10.52 -3.57
C GLU A 12 -6.63 -10.79 -4.72
N LEU A 13 -7.11 -11.30 -5.86
CA LEU A 13 -6.30 -11.53 -7.05
C LEU A 13 -5.74 -10.23 -7.64
N LEU A 14 -6.52 -9.14 -7.62
CA LEU A 14 -6.01 -7.84 -8.06
C LEU A 14 -4.95 -7.30 -7.12
N LEU A 15 -5.08 -7.48 -5.81
CA LEU A 15 -4.07 -7.08 -4.83
C LEU A 15 -2.77 -7.85 -4.96
N GLN A 16 -2.83 -9.13 -5.32
CA GLN A 16 -1.63 -9.93 -5.60
C GLN A 16 -0.86 -9.40 -6.81
N LYS A 17 -1.57 -9.00 -7.88
CA LYS A 17 -0.97 -8.48 -9.12
C LYS A 17 -0.61 -6.99 -9.04
N HIS A 18 -1.39 -6.22 -8.30
CA HIS A 18 -1.27 -4.77 -8.16
C HIS A 18 -1.17 -4.39 -6.67
N PRO A 19 -0.02 -4.63 -6.01
CA PRO A 19 0.17 -4.35 -4.58
C PRO A 19 -0.07 -2.89 -4.20
N GLN A 20 0.05 -1.97 -5.17
CA GLN A 20 -0.14 -0.52 -5.02
C GLN A 20 -1.60 -0.07 -5.15
N LEU A 21 -2.55 -0.99 -5.37
CA LEU A 21 -3.97 -0.62 -5.49
C LEU A 21 -4.44 0.14 -4.26
N ASP A 22 -4.96 1.35 -4.48
CA ASP A 22 -5.48 2.20 -3.40
C ASP A 22 -6.86 1.72 -2.97
N LEU A 23 -6.94 1.18 -1.76
CA LEU A 23 -8.17 0.79 -1.11
C LEU A 23 -8.45 1.73 0.07
N SER A 24 -8.74 3.00 -0.21
CA SER A 24 -8.98 4.02 0.82
C SER A 24 -10.03 3.61 1.86
N CYS A 25 -11.04 2.84 1.48
CA CYS A 25 -12.06 2.35 2.41
C CYS A 25 -11.77 0.93 2.95
N GLY A 26 -10.59 0.36 2.71
CA GLY A 26 -10.29 -1.00 3.12
C GLY A 26 -11.14 -2.08 2.43
N GLY A 27 -11.64 -1.82 1.23
CA GLY A 27 -12.46 -2.77 0.47
C GLY A 27 -13.93 -2.85 0.93
N ARG A 28 -14.48 -1.76 1.50
CA ARG A 28 -15.86 -1.69 2.04
C ARG A 28 -16.86 -1.04 1.09
N GLY A 29 -16.59 -0.94 -0.20
CA GLY A 29 -17.51 -0.39 -1.19
C GLY A 29 -17.82 1.10 -1.03
N GLN A 30 -16.96 1.91 -0.38
CA GLN A 30 -17.28 3.29 -0.03
C GLN A 30 -16.48 4.34 -0.80
N CYS A 31 -15.31 4.01 -1.36
CA CYS A 31 -14.44 5.01 -1.97
C CYS A 31 -14.43 5.00 -3.51
N GLY A 32 -14.92 3.95 -4.14
CA GLY A 32 -14.96 3.84 -5.60
C GLY A 32 -13.60 3.75 -6.30
N LYS A 33 -12.50 3.39 -5.60
CA LYS A 33 -11.15 3.40 -6.18
C LYS A 33 -10.70 2.08 -6.79
N CYS A 34 -11.27 0.95 -6.39
CA CYS A 34 -10.95 -0.38 -6.92
C CYS A 34 -11.73 -0.70 -8.21
N ARG A 35 -11.67 0.22 -9.19
CA ARG A 35 -12.44 0.10 -10.44
C ARG A 35 -11.84 -0.95 -11.35
N LEU A 36 -12.68 -1.89 -11.77
CA LEU A 36 -12.39 -2.93 -12.76
C LEU A 36 -13.31 -2.73 -13.95
N GLN A 37 -12.76 -2.63 -15.15
CA GLN A 37 -13.55 -2.70 -16.38
C GLN A 37 -13.70 -4.15 -16.80
N VAL A 38 -14.90 -4.68 -16.78
CA VAL A 38 -15.22 -6.02 -17.26
C VAL A 38 -15.28 -5.98 -18.79
N THR A 39 -14.40 -6.74 -19.45
CA THR A 39 -14.29 -6.80 -20.90
C THR A 39 -14.98 -8.02 -21.50
N LYS A 40 -15.08 -9.11 -20.72
CA LYS A 40 -15.86 -10.30 -21.07
C LYS A 40 -16.55 -10.88 -19.85
N GLY A 41 -17.70 -11.47 -20.06
CA GLY A 41 -18.56 -11.96 -18.98
C GLY A 41 -19.45 -10.87 -18.41
N PHE A 42 -20.04 -11.14 -17.25
CA PHE A 42 -20.98 -10.25 -16.60
C PHE A 42 -20.81 -10.28 -15.08
N LEU A 43 -20.83 -9.09 -14.47
CA LEU A 43 -20.98 -8.90 -13.03
C LEU A 43 -22.23 -8.05 -12.78
N PRO A 44 -23.13 -8.48 -11.89
CA PRO A 44 -24.32 -7.70 -11.54
C PRO A 44 -23.90 -6.38 -10.89
N VAL A 45 -24.74 -5.35 -11.06
CA VAL A 45 -24.52 -4.06 -10.38
C VAL A 45 -24.98 -4.19 -8.94
N THR A 46 -24.13 -3.79 -7.98
CA THR A 46 -24.48 -3.73 -6.56
C THR A 46 -25.04 -2.37 -6.17
N ASP A 47 -25.70 -2.30 -5.00
CA ASP A 47 -26.22 -1.03 -4.47
C ASP A 47 -25.11 0.01 -4.22
N ALA A 48 -23.93 -0.44 -3.78
CA ALA A 48 -22.76 0.42 -3.57
C ALA A 48 -22.28 1.01 -4.91
N GLU A 49 -22.22 0.20 -5.95
CA GLU A 49 -21.84 0.64 -7.29
C GLU A 49 -22.84 1.61 -7.88
N GLY A 50 -24.14 1.39 -7.67
CA GLY A 50 -25.18 2.29 -8.10
C GLY A 50 -25.10 3.69 -7.47
N LYS A 51 -24.51 3.81 -6.28
CA LYS A 51 -24.29 5.09 -5.59
C LYS A 51 -22.99 5.78 -5.98
N LEU A 52 -21.94 5.01 -6.32
CA LEU A 52 -20.57 5.51 -6.52
C LEU A 52 -20.17 5.68 -7.98
N LEU A 53 -20.79 4.92 -8.88
CA LEU A 53 -20.47 4.94 -10.30
C LEU A 53 -21.59 5.62 -11.08
N SER A 54 -21.22 6.38 -12.12
CA SER A 54 -22.20 6.98 -13.00
C SER A 54 -22.88 5.92 -13.87
N LYS A 55 -24.08 6.21 -14.37
CA LYS A 55 -24.82 5.33 -15.31
C LYS A 55 -23.97 4.97 -16.54
N VAL A 56 -23.15 5.90 -17.03
CA VAL A 56 -22.25 5.67 -18.16
C VAL A 56 -21.17 4.65 -17.80
N GLN A 57 -20.55 4.79 -16.62
CA GLN A 57 -19.53 3.86 -16.13
C GLN A 57 -20.11 2.45 -15.94
N LEU A 58 -21.29 2.34 -15.37
CA LEU A 58 -21.98 1.06 -15.19
C LEU A 58 -22.30 0.40 -16.54
N ALA A 59 -22.76 1.19 -17.54
CA ALA A 59 -23.03 0.71 -18.89
C ALA A 59 -21.77 0.26 -19.64
N GLN A 60 -20.63 0.88 -19.33
CA GLN A 60 -19.31 0.48 -19.86
C GLN A 60 -18.74 -0.77 -19.18
N GLY A 61 -19.45 -1.38 -18.24
CA GLY A 61 -19.00 -2.56 -17.52
C GLY A 61 -18.00 -2.27 -16.41
N ILE A 62 -17.92 -1.02 -15.92
CA ILE A 62 -17.09 -0.69 -14.76
C ILE A 62 -17.77 -1.20 -13.51
N ARG A 63 -16.99 -1.90 -12.67
CA ARG A 63 -17.39 -2.49 -11.39
C ARG A 63 -16.37 -2.17 -10.31
N LEU A 64 -16.76 -2.33 -9.05
CA LEU A 64 -15.87 -2.20 -7.90
C LEU A 64 -15.41 -3.58 -7.45
N ALA A 65 -14.13 -3.89 -7.59
CA ALA A 65 -13.58 -5.21 -7.28
C ALA A 65 -13.91 -5.69 -5.86
N CYS A 66 -14.02 -4.78 -4.90
CA CYS A 66 -14.35 -5.13 -3.51
C CYS A 66 -15.79 -5.60 -3.29
N GLU A 67 -16.69 -5.30 -4.22
CA GLU A 67 -18.08 -5.73 -4.18
C GLU A 67 -18.27 -7.14 -4.78
N HIS A 68 -17.25 -7.68 -5.48
CA HIS A 68 -17.31 -8.95 -6.19
C HIS A 68 -16.24 -9.93 -5.69
N ARG A 69 -16.30 -10.23 -4.37
CA ARG A 69 -15.34 -11.13 -3.71
C ARG A 69 -15.55 -12.60 -4.00
N ASN A 70 -16.69 -12.96 -4.53
CA ASN A 70 -17.00 -14.33 -4.95
C ASN A 70 -17.60 -14.25 -6.35
N CYS A 71 -16.76 -14.48 -7.34
CA CYS A 71 -17.18 -14.41 -8.74
C CYS A 71 -18.12 -15.56 -9.08
N GLU A 72 -19.36 -15.28 -9.50
CA GLU A 72 -20.33 -16.31 -9.84
C GLU A 72 -20.05 -17.00 -11.18
N ALA A 73 -19.33 -16.32 -12.07
CA ALA A 73 -18.97 -16.82 -13.40
C ALA A 73 -17.56 -16.35 -13.77
N ALA A 74 -16.94 -17.04 -14.75
CA ALA A 74 -15.67 -16.61 -15.29
C ALA A 74 -15.82 -15.27 -16.02
N ILE A 75 -14.92 -14.31 -15.75
CA ILE A 75 -14.87 -13.00 -16.39
C ILE A 75 -13.46 -12.65 -16.82
N GLU A 76 -13.33 -11.71 -17.76
CA GLU A 76 -12.08 -11.03 -18.05
C GLU A 76 -12.26 -9.53 -17.78
N GLY A 77 -11.24 -8.91 -17.16
CA GLY A 77 -11.31 -7.49 -16.87
C GLY A 77 -9.94 -6.84 -16.73
N GLU A 78 -9.94 -5.53 -16.69
CA GLU A 78 -8.76 -4.69 -16.54
C GLU A 78 -8.95 -3.69 -15.41
N LEU A 79 -7.95 -3.61 -14.52
CA LEU A 79 -7.97 -2.64 -13.44
C LEU A 79 -7.80 -1.22 -14.00
N LEU A 80 -8.76 -0.35 -13.72
CA LEU A 80 -8.66 1.08 -14.03
C LEU A 80 -7.89 1.75 -12.90
N HIS A 81 -6.58 1.91 -13.10
CA HIS A 81 -5.70 2.49 -12.11
C HIS A 81 -5.36 3.95 -12.47
N GLU A 82 -5.68 4.90 -11.59
CA GLU A 82 -5.08 6.23 -11.66
C GLU A 82 -3.66 6.13 -11.10
N GLN A 83 -2.66 6.13 -11.97
CA GLN A 83 -1.27 6.32 -11.55
C GLN A 83 -1.15 7.73 -10.96
N ARG A 84 -1.01 7.81 -9.65
CA ARG A 84 -0.53 9.04 -9.01
C ARG A 84 0.96 8.88 -8.79
N ASP A 85 1.74 9.60 -9.57
CA ASP A 85 3.16 9.80 -9.28
C ASP A 85 3.25 10.54 -7.94
N MET A 86 3.66 9.83 -6.90
CA MET A 86 3.96 10.46 -5.62
C MET A 86 5.34 11.08 -5.72
N GLN A 87 5.40 12.41 -5.69
CA GLN A 87 6.64 13.11 -5.46
C GLN A 87 7.05 12.89 -4.01
N ILE A 88 8.21 12.28 -3.83
CA ILE A 88 8.83 12.14 -2.53
C ILE A 88 9.70 13.38 -2.35
N VAL A 89 9.47 14.09 -1.25
CA VAL A 89 10.34 15.19 -0.86
C VAL A 89 11.63 14.56 -0.35
N GLY A 90 12.74 14.87 -1.03
CA GLY A 90 14.07 14.40 -0.63
C GLY A 90 14.47 14.92 0.75
N VAL A 91 15.42 14.25 1.36
CA VAL A 91 16.03 14.72 2.62
C VAL A 91 16.97 15.88 2.31
N GLU A 92 16.72 17.05 2.90
CA GLU A 92 17.68 18.17 2.87
C GLU A 92 19.00 17.73 3.54
N GLU A 93 20.14 18.32 3.11
CA GLU A 93 21.45 18.02 3.69
C GLU A 93 21.42 18.15 5.22
N LEU A 94 21.63 17.03 5.92
CA LEU A 94 21.74 16.99 7.36
C LEU A 94 23.20 17.30 7.76
N HIS A 95 23.43 18.48 8.30
CA HIS A 95 24.70 18.79 8.94
C HIS A 95 24.75 18.17 10.32
N LEU A 96 25.31 16.96 10.42
CA LEU A 96 25.59 16.34 11.73
C LEU A 96 26.92 16.87 12.26
N ALA A 97 26.97 17.21 13.54
CA ALA A 97 28.24 17.49 14.22
C ALA A 97 29.12 16.23 14.14
N GLY A 98 30.38 16.41 13.73
CA GLY A 98 31.30 15.31 13.47
C GLY A 98 31.37 14.31 14.63
N HIS A 99 31.05 13.07 14.36
CA HIS A 99 31.20 11.95 15.26
C HIS A 99 32.44 11.14 14.86
N HIS A 100 33.18 10.63 15.86
CA HIS A 100 34.35 9.76 15.62
C HIS A 100 33.98 8.29 15.38
N GLU A 101 32.67 7.96 15.47
CA GLU A 101 32.15 6.60 15.30
C GLU A 101 32.03 6.30 13.78
N GLU A 102 32.55 5.13 13.38
CA GLU A 102 32.37 4.61 12.01
C GLU A 102 31.10 3.79 11.91
N GLY A 103 30.63 3.60 10.67
CA GLY A 103 29.43 2.82 10.36
C GLY A 103 28.26 3.69 9.90
N CYS A 104 27.08 3.11 9.91
CA CYS A 104 25.86 3.73 9.40
C CYS A 104 24.74 3.77 10.43
N VAL A 105 23.86 4.74 10.28
CA VAL A 105 22.54 4.81 10.94
C VAL A 105 21.46 4.62 9.90
N LEU A 106 20.50 3.77 10.19
CA LEU A 106 19.27 3.61 9.40
C LEU A 106 18.13 4.36 10.10
N ALA A 107 17.59 5.38 9.45
CA ALA A 107 16.37 6.05 9.86
C ALA A 107 15.18 5.50 9.07
N VAL A 108 14.08 5.21 9.75
CA VAL A 108 12.83 4.71 9.15
C VAL A 108 11.68 5.57 9.64
N ASP A 109 10.98 6.21 8.71
CA ASP A 109 9.73 6.91 8.99
C ASP A 109 8.54 6.09 8.48
N ILE A 110 7.69 5.66 9.42
CA ILE A 110 6.49 4.86 9.12
C ILE A 110 5.28 5.78 9.04
N GLY A 111 5.12 6.39 7.86
CA GLY A 111 3.94 7.20 7.58
C GLY A 111 2.70 6.36 7.26
N THR A 112 1.54 6.97 7.38
CA THR A 112 0.24 6.33 7.04
C THR A 112 0.18 5.93 5.56
N THR A 113 0.75 6.75 4.68
CA THR A 113 0.72 6.55 3.22
C THR A 113 2.02 5.98 2.70
N THR A 114 3.14 6.49 3.16
CA THR A 114 4.48 6.19 2.66
C THR A 114 5.38 5.82 3.82
N VAL A 115 6.26 4.86 3.59
CA VAL A 115 7.37 4.53 4.48
C VAL A 115 8.65 4.99 3.80
N VAL A 116 9.50 5.72 4.55
CA VAL A 116 10.79 6.24 4.07
C VAL A 116 11.91 5.60 4.85
N LEU A 117 12.96 5.19 4.16
CA LEU A 117 14.21 4.68 4.75
C LEU A 117 15.36 5.57 4.28
N VAL A 118 16.17 6.02 5.22
CA VAL A 118 17.38 6.80 4.94
C VAL A 118 18.56 6.13 5.64
N LEU A 119 19.60 5.79 4.89
CA LEU A 119 20.86 5.31 5.41
C LEU A 119 21.87 6.45 5.41
N LEU A 120 22.44 6.75 6.56
CA LEU A 120 23.40 7.83 6.79
C LEU A 120 24.73 7.25 7.24
N GLU A 121 25.83 7.82 6.75
CA GLU A 121 27.16 7.58 7.31
C GLU A 121 27.31 8.38 8.61
N ILE A 122 27.68 7.71 9.72
CA ILE A 122 27.75 8.37 11.04
C ILE A 122 28.77 9.51 11.06
N ARG A 123 29.93 9.28 10.47
CA ARG A 123 31.05 10.21 10.53
C ARG A 123 30.81 11.52 9.78
N THR A 124 30.18 11.45 8.63
CA THR A 124 30.02 12.60 7.71
C THR A 124 28.61 13.15 7.69
N GLY A 125 27.60 12.38 8.08
CA GLY A 125 26.20 12.71 7.91
C GLY A 125 25.70 12.53 6.48
N ASN A 126 26.54 12.03 5.56
CA ASN A 126 26.15 11.84 4.19
C ASN A 126 25.04 10.80 4.04
N VAL A 127 24.05 11.12 3.21
CA VAL A 127 23.01 10.18 2.81
C VAL A 127 23.60 9.19 1.82
N LEU A 128 23.70 7.93 2.24
CA LEU A 128 24.21 6.82 1.40
C LEU A 128 23.08 6.16 0.58
N LEU A 129 21.89 6.15 1.10
CA LEU A 129 20.71 5.60 0.44
C LEU A 129 19.46 6.28 0.98
N GLU A 130 18.57 6.66 0.07
CA GLU A 130 17.20 7.03 0.37
C GLU A 130 16.25 6.12 -0.42
N LYS A 131 15.29 5.54 0.25
CA LYS A 131 14.23 4.75 -0.37
C LYS A 131 12.89 5.05 0.27
N SER A 132 11.87 5.01 -0.55
CA SER A 132 10.51 5.11 -0.09
C SER A 132 9.63 4.11 -0.81
N PHE A 133 8.57 3.70 -0.13
CA PHE A 133 7.56 2.82 -0.70
C PHE A 133 6.19 3.10 -0.06
N LEU A 134 5.15 2.74 -0.77
CA LEU A 134 3.79 2.85 -0.24
C LEU A 134 3.60 1.91 0.94
N ASN A 135 3.07 2.44 2.04
CA ASN A 135 2.76 1.62 3.20
C ASN A 135 1.76 0.51 2.81
N PRO A 136 2.15 -0.78 2.86
CA PRO A 136 1.30 -1.87 2.38
C PRO A 136 0.04 -2.08 3.21
N GLN A 137 -0.03 -1.51 4.41
CA GLN A 137 -1.23 -1.52 5.26
C GLN A 137 -2.39 -0.72 4.65
N ARG A 138 -2.14 0.14 3.65
CA ARG A 138 -3.17 0.89 2.92
C ARG A 138 -4.24 0.01 2.29
N ARG A 139 -3.95 -1.26 2.04
CA ARG A 139 -4.93 -2.25 1.57
C ARG A 139 -6.14 -2.40 2.50
N TYR A 140 -5.92 -2.15 3.79
CA TYR A 140 -6.91 -2.33 4.86
C TYR A 140 -7.37 -1.00 5.47
N GLY A 141 -6.99 0.10 4.86
CA GLY A 141 -7.39 1.46 5.22
C GLY A 141 -6.34 2.49 4.79
N SER A 142 -6.76 3.55 4.09
CA SER A 142 -5.86 4.64 3.69
C SER A 142 -5.55 5.59 4.83
N ASP A 143 -6.37 5.58 5.87
CA ASP A 143 -6.26 6.42 7.06
C ASP A 143 -6.12 5.56 8.33
N VAL A 144 -5.72 6.22 9.40
CA VAL A 144 -5.47 5.60 10.70
C VAL A 144 -6.73 4.94 11.28
N ILE A 145 -7.88 5.60 11.18
CA ILE A 145 -9.14 5.14 11.76
C ILE A 145 -9.58 3.83 11.11
N SER A 146 -9.53 3.77 9.79
CA SER A 146 -9.86 2.56 9.03
C SER A 146 -8.96 1.37 9.40
N ARG A 147 -7.66 1.60 9.69
CA ARG A 147 -6.75 0.55 10.13
C ARG A 147 -7.03 0.09 11.55
N ILE A 148 -7.32 1.03 12.46
CA ILE A 148 -7.72 0.69 13.84
C ILE A 148 -8.98 -0.18 13.79
N GLN A 149 -9.98 0.21 13.01
CA GLN A 149 -11.20 -0.58 12.86
C GLN A 149 -10.90 -1.98 12.31
N HIS A 150 -10.06 -2.08 11.26
CA HIS A 150 -9.65 -3.39 10.73
C HIS A 150 -8.91 -4.23 11.77
N ALA A 151 -7.98 -3.63 12.52
CA ALA A 151 -7.26 -4.31 13.58
C ALA A 151 -8.18 -4.79 14.72
N HIS A 152 -9.20 -4.01 15.05
CA HIS A 152 -10.21 -4.39 16.04
C HIS A 152 -11.07 -5.58 15.56
N GLU A 153 -11.48 -5.59 14.29
CA GLU A 153 -12.35 -6.62 13.73
C GLU A 153 -11.61 -7.93 13.39
N LYS A 154 -10.37 -7.87 12.94
CA LYS A 154 -9.59 -8.99 12.36
C LYS A 154 -8.26 -9.27 13.07
N GLY A 155 -7.91 -8.46 14.05
CA GLY A 155 -6.63 -8.52 14.73
C GLY A 155 -5.54 -7.69 14.02
N PRO A 156 -4.49 -7.27 14.75
CA PRO A 156 -3.43 -6.41 14.22
C PRO A 156 -2.35 -7.18 13.42
N THR A 157 -2.25 -8.50 13.60
CA THR A 157 -1.15 -9.32 13.07
C THR A 157 -0.94 -9.17 11.58
N LEU A 158 -2.02 -9.16 10.81
CA LEU A 158 -1.95 -9.02 9.35
C LEU A 158 -1.35 -7.66 8.93
N LEU A 159 -1.74 -6.58 9.60
CA LEU A 159 -1.19 -5.25 9.31
C LEU A 159 0.30 -5.19 9.64
N GLN A 160 0.72 -5.79 10.76
CA GLN A 160 2.11 -5.87 11.17
C GLN A 160 2.94 -6.68 10.17
N GLU A 161 2.48 -7.87 9.77
CA GLU A 161 3.17 -8.73 8.79
C GLU A 161 3.37 -8.05 7.44
N LEU A 162 2.37 -7.32 6.96
CA LEU A 162 2.47 -6.57 5.71
C LEU A 162 3.55 -5.49 5.78
N LEU A 163 3.58 -4.72 6.85
CA LEU A 163 4.60 -3.68 7.06
C LEU A 163 6.00 -4.30 7.14
N LEU A 164 6.17 -5.34 7.95
CA LEU A 164 7.45 -6.04 8.09
C LEU A 164 7.92 -6.66 6.77
N LYS A 165 7.01 -7.24 5.97
CA LYS A 165 7.33 -7.75 4.63
C LYS A 165 7.81 -6.64 3.71
N GLY A 166 7.15 -5.49 3.71
CA GLY A 166 7.56 -4.32 2.94
C GLY A 166 8.93 -3.80 3.35
N LEU A 167 9.16 -3.64 4.64
CA LEU A 167 10.46 -3.22 5.18
C LEU A 167 11.58 -4.20 4.83
N ARG A 168 11.39 -5.51 5.04
CA ARG A 168 12.39 -6.54 4.71
C ARG A 168 12.80 -6.52 3.24
N ALA A 169 11.85 -6.27 2.34
CA ALA A 169 12.14 -6.16 0.91
C ALA A 169 13.08 -4.99 0.60
N GLN A 170 12.94 -3.85 1.30
CA GLN A 170 13.79 -2.68 1.12
C GLN A 170 15.15 -2.82 1.83
N LEU A 171 15.18 -3.47 2.99
CA LEU A 171 16.40 -3.67 3.78
C LEU A 171 17.44 -4.53 3.07
N LYS A 172 17.06 -5.37 2.10
CA LYS A 172 18.01 -6.10 1.25
C LYS A 172 19.05 -5.20 0.56
N ALA A 173 18.68 -3.96 0.28
CA ALA A 173 19.61 -3.00 -0.35
C ALA A 173 20.73 -2.53 0.58
N VAL A 174 20.60 -2.75 1.88
CA VAL A 174 21.54 -2.30 2.91
C VAL A 174 22.11 -3.45 3.75
N GLU A 175 21.84 -4.71 3.38
CA GLU A 175 22.28 -5.91 4.17
C GLU A 175 23.79 -6.02 4.33
N ASN A 176 24.57 -5.46 3.40
CA ASN A 176 26.04 -5.45 3.44
C ASN A 176 26.62 -4.18 4.08
N LYS A 177 25.81 -3.35 4.74
CA LYS A 177 26.23 -2.12 5.41
C LYS A 177 26.40 -2.35 6.90
N ASP A 178 27.43 -1.73 7.48
CA ASP A 178 27.69 -1.77 8.92
C ASP A 178 26.69 -0.83 9.65
N ILE A 179 25.46 -1.31 9.86
CA ILE A 179 24.42 -0.53 10.54
C ILE A 179 24.59 -0.66 12.04
N ARG A 180 25.05 0.41 12.67
CA ARG A 180 25.28 0.51 14.12
C ARG A 180 24.04 0.85 14.91
N ARG A 181 23.17 1.67 14.32
CA ARG A 181 21.96 2.17 14.99
C ARG A 181 20.80 2.19 14.00
N MET A 182 19.60 1.99 14.54
CA MET A 182 18.36 2.19 13.80
C MET A 182 17.44 3.09 14.62
N CYS A 183 16.92 4.13 13.97
CA CYS A 183 15.89 5.00 14.51
C CYS A 183 14.61 4.77 13.72
N VAL A 184 13.53 4.48 14.42
CA VAL A 184 12.21 4.29 13.80
C VAL A 184 11.27 5.33 14.37
N CYS A 185 10.62 6.10 13.50
CA CYS A 185 9.57 7.03 13.88
C CYS A 185 8.28 6.70 13.13
N GLY A 186 7.18 7.21 13.62
CA GLY A 186 5.84 7.06 13.08
C GLY A 186 4.83 7.70 14.01
N ASN A 187 3.58 7.83 13.58
CA ASN A 187 2.54 8.23 14.52
C ASN A 187 2.21 7.08 15.50
N ALA A 188 1.54 7.39 16.62
CA ALA A 188 1.25 6.43 17.68
C ALA A 188 0.58 5.13 17.20
N VAL A 189 -0.25 5.21 16.16
CA VAL A 189 -0.95 4.03 15.62
C VAL A 189 -0.05 3.16 14.74
N MET A 190 0.97 3.75 14.12
CA MET A 190 1.92 3.00 13.29
C MET A 190 3.02 2.33 14.12
N THR A 191 3.22 2.76 15.37
CA THR A 191 4.25 2.24 16.28
C THR A 191 3.72 1.25 17.32
N HIS A 192 2.42 1.05 17.40
CA HIS A 192 1.72 0.06 18.21
C HIS A 192 1.14 -1.07 17.34
#